data_b6fcb579183bc4ad169d4349a59f147b
#
_entry.id   b6fcb579183bc4ad169d4349a59f147b
#
_cell.length_a   1.000
_cell.length_b   1.000
_cell.length_c   1.000
_cell.angle_alpha   90.00
_cell.angle_beta   90.00
_cell.angle_gamma   90.00
#
_symmetry.space_group_name_H-M   'P 1'
#
loop_
_entity.id
_entity.type
_entity.pdbx_description
1 polymer ?
#
loop_
_entity_poly.entity_id
_entity_poly.type
_entity_poly.pdbx_seq_one_letter_code
_entity_poly.pdbx_strand_id
1 'polypeptide(L)'
;MFRPGTFMEASMRQGSTHGRRGFLAATGAAATACALGQEAEAAATGASPIDALTVRPPAGFQPMKAPGKVTKVSKGTDATALMQPNELWPRPEVARQMLERAMMEFTGASNGVEAMKKFIHPDDVVAIKVNGIGGQSGFTMAVNFELILPVVEAVLAVGVPPEKVTVYEQYPNFLSGTRVNIRGNKLPDGVRAKFHGNTLATMPYVSVYQGIRTKYCRFLTEATAVINMSLIKDHNICGYTGLLKNITHGSIINPHDHHTTHANPQIALLYNHPIVRSRERLHITDGFKLIYDEGPLDKNPRRRILHGGVYVSTDAVAMDTVGGKVIDDVRRDKGMKSLA
;
A
#
# COMPACT_ATOMS: atom_id res chain seq x y z
N MET A 1 -34.95 5.62 -33.04
CA MET A 1 -35.86 4.45 -32.94
C MET A 1 -34.99 3.21 -32.61
N PHE A 2 -34.63 2.99 -31.35
CA PHE A 2 -33.96 1.79 -30.87
C PHE A 2 -34.62 1.31 -29.59
N ARG A 3 -35.02 0.05 -29.56
CA ARG A 3 -35.74 -0.60 -28.47
C ARG A 3 -34.78 -1.08 -27.37
N PRO A 4 -35.18 -1.11 -26.08
CA PRO A 4 -34.37 -1.63 -24.99
C PRO A 4 -34.44 -3.16 -24.92
N GLY A 5 -33.30 -3.81 -24.71
CA GLY A 5 -33.18 -5.26 -24.48
C GLY A 5 -33.37 -5.61 -23.00
N THR A 6 -34.12 -6.65 -22.79
CA THR A 6 -34.58 -7.22 -21.53
C THR A 6 -33.47 -7.87 -20.72
N PHE A 7 -33.43 -7.61 -19.41
CA PHE A 7 -32.63 -8.35 -18.43
C PHE A 7 -33.29 -9.73 -18.18
N MET A 8 -32.52 -10.80 -18.27
CA MET A 8 -32.89 -12.13 -17.79
C MET A 8 -32.38 -12.30 -16.35
N GLU A 9 -33.32 -12.44 -15.43
CA GLU A 9 -33.09 -13.01 -14.09
C GLU A 9 -32.86 -14.51 -14.20
N ALA A 10 -31.76 -15.02 -13.66
CA ALA A 10 -31.52 -16.45 -13.51
C ALA A 10 -31.88 -16.88 -12.08
N SER A 11 -33.01 -17.61 -12.01
CA SER A 11 -33.53 -18.29 -10.85
C SER A 11 -32.59 -19.41 -10.38
N MET A 12 -32.22 -19.42 -9.09
CA MET A 12 -31.61 -20.56 -8.42
C MET A 12 -32.64 -21.66 -8.19
N ARG A 13 -32.45 -22.84 -8.78
CA ARG A 13 -33.09 -24.08 -8.35
C ARG A 13 -32.10 -24.93 -7.53
N GLN A 14 -32.52 -25.28 -6.33
CA GLN A 14 -31.94 -26.34 -5.49
C GLN A 14 -32.12 -27.70 -6.15
N GLY A 15 -31.07 -28.55 -6.06
CA GLY A 15 -31.15 -29.93 -6.52
C GLY A 15 -30.01 -30.81 -6.03
N SER A 16 -30.30 -31.56 -4.96
CA SER A 16 -29.85 -32.90 -4.53
C SER A 16 -28.38 -33.29 -4.39
N THR A 17 -28.10 -33.67 -3.17
CA THR A 17 -27.05 -34.53 -2.63
C THR A 17 -26.70 -35.77 -3.48
N HIS A 18 -25.40 -35.99 -3.79
CA HIS A 18 -24.76 -37.33 -3.79
C HIS A 18 -23.23 -37.23 -3.82
N GLY A 19 -22.58 -37.88 -2.87
CA GLY A 19 -21.26 -38.54 -3.07
C GLY A 19 -19.98 -37.67 -3.04
N ARG A 20 -19.60 -37.10 -1.89
CA ARG A 20 -18.23 -36.66 -1.65
C ARG A 20 -17.58 -37.41 -0.47
N ARG A 21 -17.18 -38.64 -0.70
CA ARG A 21 -16.22 -39.36 0.16
C ARG A 21 -15.21 -39.99 -0.77
N GLY A 22 -13.97 -39.45 -0.81
CA GLY A 22 -12.86 -40.10 -1.50
C GLY A 22 -11.74 -39.27 -2.04
N PHE A 23 -11.66 -37.92 -1.83
CA PHE A 23 -10.58 -37.12 -2.41
C PHE A 23 -9.87 -36.16 -1.42
N LEU A 24 -10.05 -36.32 -0.12
CA LEU A 24 -9.51 -35.42 0.91
C LEU A 24 -8.38 -36.03 1.77
N ALA A 25 -7.89 -37.21 1.41
CA ALA A 25 -6.86 -37.88 2.25
C ALA A 25 -5.42 -37.65 1.81
N ALA A 26 -5.13 -37.17 0.59
CA ALA A 26 -3.76 -37.06 0.07
C ALA A 26 -3.14 -35.67 0.13
N THR A 27 -3.93 -34.59 0.23
CA THR A 27 -3.41 -33.22 0.29
C THR A 27 -3.26 -32.67 1.72
N GLY A 28 -3.88 -33.31 2.71
CA GLY A 28 -3.78 -32.91 4.12
C GLY A 28 -2.43 -33.28 4.77
N ALA A 29 -1.82 -34.39 4.36
CA ALA A 29 -0.62 -34.90 5.02
C ALA A 29 0.65 -34.07 4.73
N ALA A 30 0.81 -33.53 3.51
CA ALA A 30 1.98 -32.72 3.16
C ALA A 30 1.95 -31.33 3.79
N ALA A 31 0.77 -30.70 3.89
CA ALA A 31 0.61 -29.40 4.52
C ALA A 31 0.76 -29.49 6.06
N THR A 32 0.29 -30.59 6.66
CA THR A 32 0.43 -30.86 8.09
C THR A 32 1.87 -31.17 8.47
N ALA A 33 2.61 -31.91 7.63
CA ALA A 33 4.01 -32.23 7.87
C ALA A 33 4.93 -30.98 7.78
N CYS A 34 4.62 -30.04 6.87
CA CYS A 34 5.37 -28.79 6.77
C CYS A 34 5.09 -27.85 7.96
N ALA A 35 3.84 -27.79 8.44
CA ALA A 35 3.47 -27.00 9.61
C ALA A 35 4.09 -27.58 10.90
N LEU A 36 4.05 -28.89 11.06
CA LEU A 36 4.67 -29.59 12.21
C LEU A 36 6.19 -29.49 12.20
N GLY A 37 6.83 -29.44 11.03
CA GLY A 37 8.28 -29.24 10.90
C GLY A 37 8.70 -27.83 11.32
N GLN A 38 7.93 -26.81 10.98
CA GLN A 38 8.19 -25.43 11.40
C GLN A 38 7.91 -25.19 12.88
N GLU A 39 6.87 -25.81 13.43
CA GLU A 39 6.60 -25.78 14.87
C GLU A 39 7.66 -26.51 15.71
N ALA A 40 8.22 -27.61 15.18
CA ALA A 40 9.30 -28.35 15.84
C ALA A 40 10.62 -27.58 15.82
N GLU A 41 10.93 -26.86 14.72
CA GLU A 41 12.13 -26.02 14.61
C GLU A 41 12.02 -24.75 15.49
N ALA A 42 10.84 -24.14 15.57
CA ALA A 42 10.56 -23.03 16.49
C ALA A 42 10.61 -23.46 17.97
N ALA A 43 10.13 -24.66 18.28
CA ALA A 43 10.21 -25.22 19.64
C ALA A 43 11.66 -25.51 20.05
N ALA A 44 12.53 -25.90 19.13
CA ALA A 44 13.95 -26.16 19.39
C ALA A 44 14.76 -24.87 19.65
N THR A 45 14.30 -23.71 19.15
CA THR A 45 14.97 -22.41 19.33
C THR A 45 14.33 -21.54 20.44
N GLY A 46 13.21 -21.96 21.01
CA GLY A 46 12.43 -21.17 21.99
C GLY A 46 11.80 -19.90 21.40
N ALA A 47 11.89 -19.69 20.07
CA ALA A 47 11.30 -18.57 19.38
C ALA A 47 9.84 -18.88 19.01
N SER A 48 8.94 -17.89 19.16
CA SER A 48 7.58 -18.06 18.67
C SER A 48 7.56 -18.09 17.14
N PRO A 49 6.57 -18.75 16.50
CA PRO A 49 6.42 -18.72 15.03
C PRO A 49 6.34 -17.29 14.45
N ILE A 50 5.95 -16.32 15.25
CA ILE A 50 5.90 -14.89 14.89
C ILE A 50 7.30 -14.27 14.91
N ASP A 51 8.17 -14.69 15.83
CA ASP A 51 9.55 -14.16 15.89
C ASP A 51 10.36 -14.57 14.68
N ALA A 52 10.10 -15.74 14.11
CA ALA A 52 10.72 -16.20 12.86
C ALA A 52 10.31 -15.34 11.64
N LEU A 53 9.19 -14.62 11.72
CA LEU A 53 8.69 -13.74 10.66
C LEU A 53 9.05 -12.27 10.87
N THR A 54 9.65 -11.92 12.02
CA THR A 54 10.20 -10.57 12.25
C THR A 54 11.56 -10.42 11.58
N VAL A 55 11.83 -9.22 11.08
CA VAL A 55 13.14 -8.89 10.50
C VAL A 55 13.85 -7.86 11.35
N ARG A 56 15.17 -7.92 11.33
CA ARG A 56 16.03 -6.86 11.87
C ARG A 56 16.71 -6.13 10.71
N PRO A 57 17.00 -4.83 10.86
CA PRO A 57 17.84 -4.14 9.91
C PRO A 57 19.22 -4.84 9.77
N PRO A 58 19.92 -4.65 8.65
CA PRO A 58 21.27 -5.12 8.48
C PRO A 58 22.18 -4.71 9.64
N ALA A 59 23.20 -5.51 9.94
CA ALA A 59 24.10 -5.27 11.07
C ALA A 59 24.73 -3.87 11.01
N GLY A 60 24.70 -3.16 12.11
CA GLY A 60 25.22 -1.79 12.19
C GLY A 60 24.33 -0.70 11.59
N PHE A 61 23.23 -1.06 10.94
CA PHE A 61 22.28 -0.09 10.37
C PHE A 61 21.10 0.15 11.31
N GLN A 62 20.86 1.43 11.61
CA GLN A 62 19.68 1.86 12.37
C GLN A 62 18.83 2.79 11.52
N PRO A 63 17.72 2.33 10.97
CA PRO A 63 16.83 3.19 10.18
C PRO A 63 16.31 4.36 11.02
N MET A 64 16.29 5.55 10.43
CA MET A 64 15.75 6.74 11.07
C MET A 64 14.28 6.51 11.47
N LYS A 65 13.95 6.92 12.69
CA LYS A 65 12.57 6.98 13.22
C LYS A 65 12.33 8.40 13.74
N ALA A 66 11.20 8.98 13.39
CA ALA A 66 10.77 10.30 13.84
C ALA A 66 9.26 10.26 14.15
N PRO A 67 8.87 9.67 15.30
CA PRO A 67 7.47 9.57 15.70
C PRO A 67 6.79 10.95 15.74
N GLY A 68 5.55 11.04 15.24
CA GLY A 68 4.76 12.27 15.19
C GLY A 68 5.21 13.30 14.16
N LYS A 69 6.38 13.12 13.51
CA LYS A 69 6.87 14.06 12.51
C LYS A 69 6.30 13.76 11.13
N VAL A 70 5.69 14.77 10.51
CA VAL A 70 5.25 14.76 9.11
C VAL A 70 5.82 15.98 8.42
N THR A 71 6.49 15.78 7.30
CA THR A 71 6.95 16.88 6.43
C THR A 71 6.06 16.96 5.20
N LYS A 72 5.54 18.14 4.90
CA LYS A 72 4.80 18.45 3.68
C LYS A 72 5.61 19.44 2.84
N VAL A 73 5.77 19.15 1.57
CA VAL A 73 6.23 20.12 0.56
C VAL A 73 5.08 20.40 -0.39
N SER A 74 4.76 21.68 -0.58
CA SER A 74 3.73 22.14 -1.52
C SER A 74 4.19 23.44 -2.17
N LYS A 75 3.67 23.73 -3.36
CA LYS A 75 4.01 24.95 -4.11
C LYS A 75 2.85 25.96 -4.01
N GLY A 76 2.75 26.63 -2.86
CA GLY A 76 1.80 27.73 -2.67
C GLY A 76 0.35 27.39 -3.02
N THR A 77 -0.35 28.30 -3.67
CA THR A 77 -1.79 28.22 -3.98
C THR A 77 -2.12 27.65 -5.36
N ASP A 78 -1.16 27.58 -6.28
CA ASP A 78 -1.38 27.12 -7.65
C ASP A 78 -0.94 25.67 -7.85
N ALA A 79 -1.81 24.73 -7.48
CA ALA A 79 -1.58 23.31 -7.70
C ALA A 79 -1.66 22.91 -9.20
N THR A 80 -2.32 23.69 -10.04
CA THR A 80 -2.43 23.44 -11.49
C THR A 80 -1.06 23.54 -12.16
N ALA A 81 -0.23 24.49 -11.74
CA ALA A 81 1.13 24.67 -12.28
C ALA A 81 2.07 23.48 -12.02
N LEU A 82 1.70 22.57 -11.10
CA LEU A 82 2.45 21.35 -10.81
C LEU A 82 2.12 20.20 -11.77
N MET A 83 0.99 20.33 -12.48
CA MET A 83 0.45 19.25 -13.30
C MET A 83 0.88 19.37 -14.77
N GLN A 84 0.79 18.25 -15.48
CA GLN A 84 0.86 18.21 -16.94
C GLN A 84 -0.36 18.95 -17.54
N PRO A 85 -0.34 19.31 -18.83
CA PRO A 85 -1.44 20.06 -19.45
C PRO A 85 -2.83 19.41 -19.37
N ASN A 86 -2.88 18.10 -19.14
CA ASN A 86 -4.13 17.35 -18.97
C ASN A 86 -4.67 17.39 -17.53
N GLU A 87 -3.94 17.99 -16.59
CA GLU A 87 -4.24 18.07 -15.14
C GLU A 87 -4.46 16.71 -14.44
N LEU A 88 -4.15 15.61 -15.13
CA LEU A 88 -4.33 14.26 -14.57
C LEU A 88 -3.11 13.78 -13.79
N TRP A 89 -1.92 14.19 -14.23
CA TRP A 89 -0.64 13.70 -13.69
C TRP A 89 0.26 14.87 -13.34
N PRO A 90 1.10 14.78 -12.33
CA PRO A 90 2.10 15.80 -12.06
C PRO A 90 3.17 15.80 -13.17
N ARG A 91 3.84 16.93 -13.35
CA ARG A 91 5.03 17.00 -14.19
C ARG A 91 6.16 16.19 -13.54
N PRO A 92 6.86 15.33 -14.29
CA PRO A 92 7.87 14.42 -13.73
C PRO A 92 8.97 15.15 -12.96
N GLU A 93 9.50 16.24 -13.50
CA GLU A 93 10.53 17.06 -12.87
C GLU A 93 10.05 17.72 -11.59
N VAL A 94 8.78 18.13 -11.53
CA VAL A 94 8.17 18.74 -10.34
C VAL A 94 7.98 17.69 -9.24
N ALA A 95 7.45 16.51 -9.59
CA ALA A 95 7.26 15.43 -8.64
C ALA A 95 8.60 15.00 -8.00
N ARG A 96 9.65 14.86 -8.81
CA ARG A 96 11.00 14.56 -8.35
C ARG A 96 11.53 15.63 -7.40
N GLN A 97 11.47 16.90 -7.78
CA GLN A 97 11.96 18.02 -6.96
C GLN A 97 11.22 18.12 -5.62
N MET A 98 9.88 17.94 -5.64
CA MET A 98 9.08 17.99 -4.42
C MET A 98 9.37 16.81 -3.49
N LEU A 99 9.55 15.61 -4.04
CA LEU A 99 9.96 14.44 -3.26
C LEU A 99 11.33 14.64 -2.64
N GLU A 100 12.31 15.03 -3.43
CA GLU A 100 13.68 15.27 -2.95
C GLU A 100 13.68 16.32 -1.85
N ARG A 101 13.00 17.43 -2.05
CA ARG A 101 12.86 18.47 -1.04
C ARG A 101 12.20 17.95 0.24
N ALA A 102 11.11 17.19 0.13
CA ALA A 102 10.42 16.62 1.29
C ALA A 102 11.32 15.64 2.07
N MET A 103 12.09 14.82 1.36
CA MET A 103 13.05 13.89 1.96
C MET A 103 14.18 14.62 2.68
N MET A 104 14.76 15.65 2.05
CA MET A 104 15.82 16.48 2.65
C MET A 104 15.32 17.21 3.90
N GLU A 105 14.18 17.86 3.85
CA GLU A 105 13.56 18.56 4.99
C GLU A 105 13.20 17.59 6.13
N PHE A 106 12.74 16.38 5.80
CA PHE A 106 12.42 15.40 6.82
C PHE A 106 13.66 14.90 7.55
N THR A 107 14.75 14.64 6.82
CA THR A 107 15.96 13.97 7.31
C THR A 107 17.08 14.90 7.72
N GLY A 108 17.09 16.15 7.24
CA GLY A 108 18.23 17.07 7.34
C GLY A 108 19.40 16.73 6.41
N ALA A 109 19.19 15.83 5.44
CA ALA A 109 20.25 15.41 4.51
C ALA A 109 20.50 16.45 3.41
N SER A 110 21.69 16.38 2.80
CA SER A 110 22.14 17.33 1.77
C SER A 110 21.53 17.08 0.39
N ASN A 111 21.03 15.86 0.12
CA ASN A 111 20.39 15.46 -1.14
C ASN A 111 19.48 14.25 -0.94
N GLY A 112 18.73 13.90 -1.97
CA GLY A 112 17.73 12.81 -1.91
C GLY A 112 18.33 11.42 -1.66
N VAL A 113 19.53 11.14 -2.16
CA VAL A 113 20.22 9.86 -1.94
C VAL A 113 20.67 9.73 -0.49
N GLU A 114 21.30 10.76 0.06
CA GLU A 114 21.69 10.79 1.47
C GLU A 114 20.47 10.74 2.41
N ALA A 115 19.35 11.32 1.98
CA ALA A 115 18.08 11.18 2.69
C ALA A 115 17.58 9.73 2.66
N MET A 116 17.61 9.05 1.50
CA MET A 116 17.16 7.65 1.37
C MET A 116 18.05 6.69 2.18
N LYS A 117 19.36 6.93 2.27
CA LYS A 117 20.30 6.15 3.11
C LYS A 117 19.95 6.17 4.61
N LYS A 118 19.12 7.10 5.07
CA LYS A 118 18.64 7.10 6.46
C LYS A 118 17.61 5.99 6.71
N PHE A 119 17.01 5.41 5.66
CA PHE A 119 15.92 4.42 5.74
C PHE A 119 16.30 3.07 5.15
N ILE A 120 17.12 3.06 4.11
CA ILE A 120 17.44 1.88 3.29
C ILE A 120 18.94 1.61 3.32
N HIS A 121 19.31 0.34 3.46
CA HIS A 121 20.68 -0.17 3.39
C HIS A 121 20.89 -0.95 2.07
N PRO A 122 22.10 -0.99 1.48
CA PRO A 122 22.36 -1.76 0.26
C PRO A 122 22.01 -3.24 0.33
N ASP A 123 22.08 -3.84 1.52
CA ASP A 123 21.74 -5.25 1.73
C ASP A 123 20.23 -5.53 1.86
N ASP A 124 19.40 -4.51 1.97
CA ASP A 124 17.96 -4.70 2.11
C ASP A 124 17.32 -5.38 0.89
N VAL A 125 16.27 -6.14 1.14
CA VAL A 125 15.27 -6.54 0.15
C VAL A 125 14.11 -5.55 0.28
N VAL A 126 13.94 -4.69 -0.71
CA VAL A 126 13.02 -3.55 -0.63
C VAL A 126 11.70 -3.85 -1.32
N ALA A 127 10.61 -3.75 -0.58
CA ALA A 127 9.27 -3.75 -1.15
C ALA A 127 8.67 -2.35 -1.11
N ILE A 128 8.20 -1.86 -2.24
CA ILE A 128 7.52 -0.57 -2.38
C ILE A 128 6.04 -0.86 -2.58
N LYS A 129 5.25 -0.71 -1.51
CA LYS A 129 3.79 -0.84 -1.60
C LYS A 129 3.21 0.45 -2.14
N VAL A 130 2.61 0.37 -3.33
CA VAL A 130 1.90 1.50 -3.93
C VAL A 130 0.39 1.38 -3.70
N ASN A 131 -0.38 2.42 -4.00
CA ASN A 131 -1.84 2.39 -3.96
C ASN A 131 -2.39 2.67 -5.36
N GLY A 132 -2.98 1.66 -5.96
CA GLY A 132 -3.53 1.73 -7.31
C GLY A 132 -5.05 1.69 -7.38
N ILE A 133 -5.73 1.40 -6.26
CA ILE A 133 -7.20 1.45 -6.23
C ILE A 133 -7.70 2.89 -6.45
N GLY A 134 -8.60 3.05 -7.43
CA GLY A 134 -9.01 4.37 -7.92
C GLY A 134 -8.21 4.85 -9.15
N GLY A 135 -7.26 4.03 -9.65
CA GLY A 135 -6.56 4.28 -10.92
C GLY A 135 -6.87 3.27 -12.02
N GLN A 136 -7.60 2.20 -11.71
CA GLN A 136 -8.02 1.19 -12.68
C GLN A 136 -9.11 1.72 -13.63
N SER A 137 -9.24 1.08 -14.79
CA SER A 137 -10.34 1.35 -15.75
C SER A 137 -10.42 2.81 -16.23
N GLY A 138 -9.28 3.47 -16.36
CA GLY A 138 -9.21 4.87 -16.81
C GLY A 138 -9.40 5.90 -15.70
N PHE A 139 -9.62 5.49 -14.46
CA PHE A 139 -9.58 6.37 -13.29
C PHE A 139 -8.15 6.88 -13.04
N THR A 140 -8.00 7.94 -12.24
CA THR A 140 -6.73 8.66 -12.13
C THR A 140 -6.20 8.84 -10.71
N MET A 141 -6.88 8.26 -9.71
CA MET A 141 -6.53 8.39 -8.30
C MET A 141 -5.73 7.18 -7.78
N ALA A 142 -4.62 6.91 -8.45
CA ALA A 142 -3.55 6.04 -7.98
C ALA A 142 -2.30 6.87 -7.65
N VAL A 143 -1.36 6.30 -6.90
CA VAL A 143 -0.03 6.89 -6.73
C VAL A 143 0.60 7.10 -8.09
N ASN A 144 1.05 8.31 -8.36
CA ASN A 144 1.55 8.72 -9.65
C ASN A 144 2.89 8.05 -9.97
N PHE A 145 3.04 7.57 -11.21
CA PHE A 145 4.30 7.01 -11.70
C PHE A 145 5.47 8.01 -11.53
N GLU A 146 5.19 9.29 -11.75
CA GLU A 146 6.14 10.40 -11.62
C GLU A 146 6.70 10.55 -10.19
N LEU A 147 6.02 9.95 -9.20
CA LEU A 147 6.50 9.88 -7.81
C LEU A 147 7.11 8.51 -7.49
N ILE A 148 6.58 7.42 -8.08
CA ILE A 148 7.09 6.07 -7.89
C ILE A 148 8.51 5.94 -8.45
N LEU A 149 8.74 6.42 -9.66
CA LEU A 149 10.03 6.29 -10.34
C LEU A 149 11.19 6.92 -9.56
N PRO A 150 11.12 8.18 -9.11
CA PRO A 150 12.22 8.76 -8.31
C PRO A 150 12.42 8.08 -6.96
N VAL A 151 11.41 7.46 -6.34
CA VAL A 151 11.60 6.64 -5.13
C VAL A 151 12.40 5.38 -5.46
N VAL A 152 12.07 4.68 -6.55
CA VAL A 152 12.82 3.51 -7.02
C VAL A 152 14.27 3.89 -7.32
N GLU A 153 14.49 4.95 -8.09
CA GLU A 153 15.83 5.42 -8.45
C GLU A 153 16.66 5.81 -7.22
N ALA A 154 16.04 6.44 -6.22
CA ALA A 154 16.72 6.77 -4.96
C ALA A 154 17.13 5.50 -4.18
N VAL A 155 16.30 4.45 -4.17
CA VAL A 155 16.63 3.14 -3.56
C VAL A 155 17.82 2.51 -4.29
N LEU A 156 17.83 2.50 -5.63
CA LEU A 156 18.95 1.98 -6.41
C LEU A 156 20.24 2.79 -6.18
N ALA A 157 20.12 4.10 -6.07
CA ALA A 157 21.26 5.00 -5.81
C ALA A 157 21.87 4.81 -4.42
N VAL A 158 21.14 4.23 -3.46
CA VAL A 158 21.72 3.78 -2.17
C VAL A 158 22.66 2.58 -2.37
N GLY A 159 22.49 1.81 -3.44
CA GLY A 159 23.27 0.61 -3.76
C GLY A 159 22.48 -0.70 -3.64
N VAL A 160 21.16 -0.66 -3.46
CA VAL A 160 20.32 -1.86 -3.47
C VAL A 160 20.30 -2.45 -4.88
N PRO A 161 20.63 -3.74 -5.08
CA PRO A 161 20.53 -4.39 -6.38
C PRO A 161 19.10 -4.35 -6.95
N PRO A 162 18.91 -4.05 -8.25
CA PRO A 162 17.58 -3.91 -8.84
C PRO A 162 16.67 -5.12 -8.63
N GLU A 163 17.19 -6.32 -8.70
CA GLU A 163 16.46 -7.58 -8.47
C GLU A 163 15.95 -7.75 -7.03
N LYS A 164 16.49 -7.00 -6.10
CA LYS A 164 16.01 -6.93 -4.70
C LYS A 164 14.93 -5.88 -4.49
N VAL A 165 14.57 -5.11 -5.52
CA VAL A 165 13.53 -4.07 -5.43
C VAL A 165 12.26 -4.55 -6.10
N THR A 166 11.13 -4.50 -5.38
CA THR A 166 9.81 -4.86 -5.91
C THR A 166 8.79 -3.79 -5.61
N VAL A 167 8.25 -3.18 -6.67
CA VAL A 167 7.03 -2.37 -6.59
C VAL A 167 5.83 -3.31 -6.64
N TYR A 168 4.93 -3.26 -5.64
CA TYR A 168 3.83 -4.22 -5.61
C TYR A 168 2.48 -3.61 -5.25
N GLU A 169 1.45 -4.30 -5.70
CA GLU A 169 0.05 -4.04 -5.42
C GLU A 169 -0.74 -5.33 -5.20
N GLN A 170 -2.00 -5.20 -4.81
CA GLN A 170 -2.87 -6.33 -4.53
C GLN A 170 -3.32 -7.02 -5.83
N TYR A 171 -3.84 -6.27 -6.79
CA TYR A 171 -4.40 -6.79 -8.04
C TYR A 171 -3.70 -6.20 -9.27
N PRO A 172 -3.72 -6.92 -10.42
CA PRO A 172 -3.08 -6.45 -11.65
C PRO A 172 -3.67 -5.13 -12.16
N ASN A 173 -5.00 -4.96 -12.06
CA ASN A 173 -5.66 -3.72 -12.46
C ASN A 173 -5.35 -2.54 -11.52
N PHE A 174 -5.06 -2.78 -10.24
CA PHE A 174 -4.61 -1.73 -9.33
C PHE A 174 -3.17 -1.34 -9.64
N LEU A 175 -2.29 -2.33 -9.87
CA LEU A 175 -0.92 -2.05 -10.29
C LEU A 175 -0.89 -1.26 -11.60
N SER A 176 -1.68 -1.66 -12.60
CA SER A 176 -1.79 -0.92 -13.86
C SER A 176 -2.39 0.47 -13.68
N GLY A 177 -3.22 0.68 -12.67
CA GLY A 177 -3.74 1.99 -12.29
C GLY A 177 -2.66 3.01 -11.93
N THR A 178 -1.52 2.57 -11.40
CA THR A 178 -0.34 3.42 -11.15
C THR A 178 0.46 3.76 -12.40
N ARG A 179 0.11 3.21 -13.53
CA ARG A 179 0.79 3.33 -14.83
C ARG A 179 2.21 2.75 -14.89
N VAL A 180 2.63 2.00 -13.88
CA VAL A 180 3.91 1.28 -13.89
C VAL A 180 3.93 0.27 -15.04
N ASN A 181 4.98 0.30 -15.84
CA ASN A 181 5.20 -0.51 -17.05
C ASN A 181 4.09 -0.36 -18.13
N ILE A 182 3.44 0.80 -18.18
CA ILE A 182 2.40 1.10 -19.18
C ILE A 182 2.82 2.32 -20.00
N ARG A 183 2.64 2.23 -21.35
CA ARG A 183 2.82 3.35 -22.29
C ARG A 183 4.15 4.11 -22.15
N GLY A 184 5.25 3.39 -22.00
CA GLY A 184 6.58 4.00 -21.85
C GLY A 184 7.01 4.33 -20.43
N ASN A 185 6.13 4.23 -19.45
CA ASN A 185 6.46 4.36 -18.03
C ASN A 185 7.17 3.10 -17.52
N LYS A 186 8.47 2.97 -17.75
CA LYS A 186 9.25 1.80 -17.36
C LYS A 186 9.98 2.02 -16.04
N LEU A 187 10.00 0.99 -15.21
CA LEU A 187 10.94 0.92 -14.11
C LEU A 187 12.35 0.59 -14.63
N PRO A 188 13.40 0.94 -13.88
CA PRO A 188 14.76 0.52 -14.22
C PRO A 188 14.88 -1.00 -14.39
N ASP A 189 15.78 -1.44 -15.27
CA ASP A 189 15.98 -2.86 -15.57
C ASP A 189 16.33 -3.63 -14.30
N GLY A 190 15.76 -4.83 -14.16
CA GLY A 190 15.89 -5.68 -12.99
C GLY A 190 14.88 -5.40 -11.86
N VAL A 191 14.33 -4.19 -11.76
CA VAL A 191 13.28 -3.86 -10.78
C VAL A 191 11.97 -4.54 -11.15
N ARG A 192 11.35 -5.20 -10.18
CA ARG A 192 10.13 -5.98 -10.40
C ARG A 192 8.88 -5.15 -10.13
N ALA A 193 7.89 -5.27 -11.00
CA ALA A 193 6.52 -4.82 -10.76
C ALA A 193 5.62 -6.06 -10.61
N LYS A 194 4.97 -6.25 -9.47
CA LYS A 194 4.25 -7.48 -9.10
C LYS A 194 2.90 -7.19 -8.42
N PHE A 195 2.01 -8.18 -8.47
CA PHE A 195 0.78 -8.21 -7.68
C PHE A 195 0.63 -9.58 -7.02
N HIS A 196 -0.07 -9.65 -5.87
CA HIS A 196 -0.22 -10.91 -5.14
C HIS A 196 -1.57 -11.61 -5.38
N GLY A 197 -2.59 -10.91 -5.87
CA GLY A 197 -3.88 -11.49 -6.27
C GLY A 197 -4.60 -12.26 -5.16
N ASN A 198 -4.32 -11.95 -3.89
CA ASN A 198 -4.82 -12.66 -2.70
C ASN A 198 -4.34 -14.11 -2.57
N THR A 199 -3.30 -14.53 -3.31
CA THR A 199 -2.87 -15.93 -3.38
C THR A 199 -1.41 -16.15 -2.97
N LEU A 200 -0.57 -15.15 -3.11
CA LEU A 200 0.86 -15.28 -2.84
C LEU A 200 1.16 -15.05 -1.34
N ALA A 201 0.91 -16.07 -0.53
CA ALA A 201 1.23 -16.08 0.89
C ALA A 201 1.76 -17.44 1.33
N THR A 202 2.90 -17.46 2.03
CA THR A 202 3.61 -18.68 2.48
C THR A 202 3.61 -18.85 4.00
N MET A 203 3.19 -17.83 4.75
CA MET A 203 3.15 -17.82 6.20
C MET A 203 1.92 -18.55 6.78
N PRO A 204 1.95 -18.98 8.05
CA PRO A 204 0.75 -19.42 8.78
C PRO A 204 -0.34 -18.36 8.85
N TYR A 205 -1.58 -18.76 9.15
CA TYR A 205 -2.65 -17.81 9.44
C TYR A 205 -2.41 -17.11 10.77
N VAL A 206 -2.66 -15.82 10.80
CA VAL A 206 -2.72 -15.00 12.02
C VAL A 206 -4.15 -14.60 12.32
N SER A 207 -4.54 -14.65 13.59
CA SER A 207 -5.84 -14.16 14.05
C SER A 207 -5.79 -12.65 14.17
N VAL A 208 -6.84 -11.97 13.73
CA VAL A 208 -6.93 -10.51 13.73
C VAL A 208 -8.02 -10.03 14.68
N TYR A 209 -9.29 -10.27 14.35
CA TYR A 209 -10.43 -9.79 15.14
C TYR A 209 -11.63 -10.72 14.99
N GLN A 210 -12.30 -11.04 16.09
CA GLN A 210 -13.51 -11.88 16.14
C GLN A 210 -13.39 -13.19 15.32
N GLY A 211 -12.26 -13.86 15.42
CA GLY A 211 -12.00 -15.12 14.70
C GLY A 211 -11.64 -14.96 13.22
N ILE A 212 -11.67 -13.75 12.66
CA ILE A 212 -11.20 -13.51 11.31
C ILE A 212 -9.68 -13.67 11.28
N ARG A 213 -9.20 -14.51 10.39
CA ARG A 213 -7.77 -14.82 10.20
C ARG A 213 -7.31 -14.38 8.82
N THR A 214 -6.02 -14.06 8.70
CA THR A 214 -5.40 -13.70 7.44
C THR A 214 -3.97 -14.22 7.32
N LYS A 215 -3.37 -14.01 6.13
CA LYS A 215 -1.93 -14.12 5.87
C LYS A 215 -1.48 -12.85 5.17
N TYR A 216 -0.28 -12.38 5.48
CA TYR A 216 0.35 -11.33 4.71
C TYR A 216 0.97 -11.90 3.42
N CYS A 217 0.98 -11.10 2.36
CA CYS A 217 1.50 -11.51 1.07
C CYS A 217 3.03 -11.68 1.09
N ARG A 218 3.55 -12.48 0.15
CA ARG A 218 4.98 -12.76 0.04
C ARG A 218 5.84 -11.51 -0.11
N PHE A 219 5.40 -10.52 -0.89
CA PHE A 219 6.18 -9.31 -1.12
C PHE A 219 6.43 -8.53 0.17
N LEU A 220 5.49 -8.57 1.11
CA LEU A 220 5.69 -8.00 2.44
C LEU A 220 6.58 -8.90 3.30
N THR A 221 6.31 -10.20 3.37
CA THR A 221 7.00 -11.11 4.30
C THR A 221 8.43 -11.43 3.89
N GLU A 222 8.77 -11.38 2.60
CA GLU A 222 10.12 -11.58 2.07
C GLU A 222 10.99 -10.30 2.09
N ALA A 223 10.37 -9.12 2.25
CA ALA A 223 11.12 -7.87 2.35
C ALA A 223 11.80 -7.72 3.72
N THR A 224 12.92 -7.01 3.73
CA THR A 224 13.57 -6.54 4.96
C THR A 224 13.28 -5.07 5.24
N ALA A 225 12.94 -4.31 4.19
CA ALA A 225 12.56 -2.92 4.25
C ALA A 225 11.34 -2.63 3.36
N VAL A 226 10.40 -1.87 3.89
CA VAL A 226 9.17 -1.48 3.17
C VAL A 226 9.06 0.04 3.09
N ILE A 227 8.85 0.53 1.87
CA ILE A 227 8.41 1.89 1.59
C ILE A 227 6.91 1.82 1.25
N ASN A 228 6.09 2.56 1.99
CA ASN A 228 4.65 2.56 1.83
C ASN A 228 4.21 3.89 1.18
N MET A 229 3.66 3.79 -0.04
CA MET A 229 3.22 4.96 -0.81
C MET A 229 1.69 4.94 -0.96
N SER A 230 1.03 5.98 -0.47
CA SER A 230 -0.43 6.10 -0.53
C SER A 230 -0.89 7.46 -1.06
N LEU A 231 -2.20 7.71 -0.98
CA LEU A 231 -2.85 8.97 -1.33
C LEU A 231 -3.70 9.48 -0.17
N ILE A 232 -4.23 10.68 -0.33
CA ILE A 232 -5.24 11.28 0.55
C ILE A 232 -6.62 10.99 -0.06
N LYS A 233 -7.35 10.01 0.50
CA LYS A 233 -8.67 9.62 -0.01
C LYS A 233 -9.63 9.34 1.14
N ASP A 234 -10.89 9.74 0.98
CA ASP A 234 -11.96 9.21 1.80
C ASP A 234 -12.25 7.73 1.45
N HIS A 235 -13.05 7.10 2.27
CA HIS A 235 -13.51 5.73 2.06
C HIS A 235 -14.88 5.54 2.70
N ASN A 236 -15.85 5.15 1.91
CA ASN A 236 -17.25 5.01 2.29
C ASN A 236 -17.51 4.01 3.45
N ILE A 237 -16.59 3.08 3.73
CA ILE A 237 -16.73 2.11 4.82
C ILE A 237 -15.94 2.53 6.06
N CYS A 238 -14.68 2.95 5.90
CA CYS A 238 -13.77 3.19 7.02
C CYS A 238 -13.35 4.66 7.18
N GLY A 239 -14.08 5.59 6.57
CA GLY A 239 -13.85 7.02 6.65
C GLY A 239 -12.65 7.48 5.82
N TYR A 240 -11.45 7.04 6.18
CA TYR A 240 -10.20 7.44 5.53
C TYR A 240 -9.43 6.22 4.99
N THR A 241 -8.77 6.39 3.85
CA THR A 241 -7.83 5.41 3.31
C THR A 241 -6.51 6.09 2.97
N GLY A 242 -5.52 5.84 3.80
CA GLY A 242 -4.16 6.35 3.69
C GLY A 242 -3.14 5.23 3.77
N LEU A 243 -2.07 5.47 4.51
CA LEU A 243 -0.94 4.56 4.67
C LEU A 243 -1.30 3.31 5.46
N LEU A 244 -2.04 3.47 6.59
CA LEU A 244 -2.41 2.35 7.45
C LEU A 244 -3.20 1.31 6.67
N LYS A 245 -4.25 1.73 5.96
CA LYS A 245 -5.06 0.83 5.15
C LYS A 245 -4.31 0.27 3.94
N ASN A 246 -3.43 1.07 3.32
CA ASN A 246 -2.64 0.64 2.17
C ASN A 246 -1.72 -0.53 2.50
N ILE A 247 -0.99 -0.46 3.61
CA ILE A 247 -0.06 -1.52 4.01
C ILE A 247 -0.76 -2.73 4.64
N THR A 248 -1.91 -2.56 5.26
CA THR A 248 -2.68 -3.65 5.87
C THR A 248 -3.55 -4.37 4.84
N HIS A 249 -4.69 -3.77 4.46
CA HIS A 249 -5.64 -4.37 3.53
C HIS A 249 -5.03 -4.64 2.14
N GLY A 250 -4.11 -3.82 1.68
CA GLY A 250 -3.40 -4.00 0.41
C GLY A 250 -2.31 -5.06 0.43
N SER A 251 -2.04 -5.70 1.58
CA SER A 251 -0.97 -6.71 1.73
C SER A 251 -1.43 -8.01 2.37
N ILE A 252 -2.74 -8.22 2.52
CA ILE A 252 -3.32 -9.47 3.04
C ILE A 252 -4.12 -10.19 1.97
N ILE A 253 -4.34 -11.50 2.16
CA ILE A 253 -4.99 -12.36 1.15
C ILE A 253 -6.53 -12.25 1.11
N ASN A 254 -7.17 -11.71 2.14
CA ASN A 254 -8.62 -11.64 2.27
C ASN A 254 -9.09 -10.28 2.82
N PRO A 255 -8.75 -9.16 2.15
CA PRO A 255 -9.06 -7.82 2.67
C PRO A 255 -10.56 -7.56 2.81
N HIS A 256 -11.41 -8.23 2.01
CA HIS A 256 -12.85 -8.08 2.08
C HIS A 256 -13.38 -8.45 3.47
N ASP A 257 -12.92 -9.57 4.03
CA ASP A 257 -13.35 -10.06 5.36
C ASP A 257 -13.00 -9.07 6.48
N HIS A 258 -11.97 -8.25 6.26
CA HIS A 258 -11.49 -7.26 7.22
C HIS A 258 -12.13 -5.87 7.07
N HIS A 259 -13.21 -5.74 6.28
CA HIS A 259 -14.04 -4.53 6.22
C HIS A 259 -15.24 -4.56 7.18
N THR A 260 -15.44 -5.64 7.93
CA THR A 260 -16.45 -5.70 9.00
C THR A 260 -16.16 -4.64 10.07
N THR A 261 -17.17 -4.20 10.79
CA THR A 261 -17.03 -3.16 11.84
C THR A 261 -16.30 -1.89 11.36
N HIS A 262 -16.58 -1.49 10.10
CA HIS A 262 -15.94 -0.35 9.43
C HIS A 262 -14.41 -0.48 9.30
N ALA A 263 -13.85 -1.70 9.36
CA ALA A 263 -12.42 -2.03 9.33
C ALA A 263 -11.58 -1.39 10.46
N ASN A 264 -12.21 -0.76 11.44
CA ASN A 264 -11.50 0.06 12.42
C ASN A 264 -10.54 -0.77 13.29
N PRO A 265 -10.98 -1.79 14.07
CA PRO A 265 -10.02 -2.56 14.86
C PRO A 265 -9.08 -3.38 13.97
N GLN A 266 -9.55 -3.85 12.80
CA GLN A 266 -8.74 -4.67 11.90
C GLN A 266 -7.54 -3.92 11.34
N ILE A 267 -7.70 -2.65 10.94
CA ILE A 267 -6.58 -1.83 10.45
C ILE A 267 -5.51 -1.70 11.53
N ALA A 268 -5.91 -1.36 12.76
CA ALA A 268 -4.98 -1.17 13.87
C ALA A 268 -4.28 -2.48 14.27
N LEU A 269 -5.02 -3.59 14.34
CA LEU A 269 -4.46 -4.89 14.70
C LEU A 269 -3.50 -5.42 13.64
N LEU A 270 -3.87 -5.34 12.37
CA LEU A 270 -3.01 -5.71 11.25
C LEU A 270 -1.75 -4.83 11.21
N TYR A 271 -1.89 -3.53 11.40
CA TYR A 271 -0.76 -2.60 11.36
C TYR A 271 0.23 -2.85 12.50
N ASN A 272 -0.26 -3.10 13.71
CA ASN A 272 0.59 -3.38 14.88
C ASN A 272 1.24 -4.76 14.86
N HIS A 273 0.88 -5.61 13.90
CA HIS A 273 1.50 -6.93 13.81
C HIS A 273 3.01 -6.83 13.55
N PRO A 274 3.87 -7.61 14.25
CA PRO A 274 5.33 -7.54 14.13
C PRO A 274 5.86 -7.67 12.70
N ILE A 275 5.17 -8.45 11.85
CA ILE A 275 5.51 -8.59 10.42
C ILE A 275 5.52 -7.23 9.71
N VAL A 276 4.54 -6.38 9.95
CA VAL A 276 4.46 -5.05 9.36
C VAL A 276 5.47 -4.13 10.04
N ARG A 277 5.40 -4.04 11.38
CA ARG A 277 6.18 -3.09 12.17
C ARG A 277 7.69 -3.26 12.03
N SER A 278 8.17 -4.50 11.87
CA SER A 278 9.61 -4.76 11.73
C SER A 278 10.20 -4.30 10.38
N ARG A 279 9.35 -4.14 9.37
CA ARG A 279 9.77 -3.86 7.98
C ARG A 279 9.57 -2.42 7.55
N GLU A 280 8.63 -1.71 8.16
CA GLU A 280 8.35 -0.33 7.73
C GLU A 280 9.53 0.59 7.98
N ARG A 281 9.93 1.32 6.92
CA ARG A 281 11.04 2.25 6.93
C ARG A 281 10.62 3.67 6.62
N LEU A 282 9.79 3.85 5.60
CA LEU A 282 9.46 5.15 5.05
C LEU A 282 8.02 5.16 4.55
N HIS A 283 7.32 6.26 4.78
CA HIS A 283 5.99 6.55 4.30
C HIS A 283 6.00 7.79 3.42
N ILE A 284 5.38 7.68 2.25
CA ILE A 284 5.23 8.77 1.29
C ILE A 284 3.75 8.87 0.91
N THR A 285 3.17 10.05 1.04
CA THR A 285 1.81 10.30 0.57
C THR A 285 1.83 11.23 -0.64
N ASP A 286 1.31 10.71 -1.74
CA ASP A 286 1.06 11.44 -2.97
C ASP A 286 -0.20 12.29 -2.80
N GLY A 287 0.01 13.55 -2.55
CA GLY A 287 -1.04 14.56 -2.36
C GLY A 287 -1.14 15.54 -3.54
N PHE A 288 -0.74 15.18 -4.76
CA PHE A 288 -1.00 16.04 -5.91
C PHE A 288 -2.50 16.24 -6.14
N LYS A 289 -3.25 15.17 -5.94
CA LYS A 289 -4.73 15.19 -5.93
C LYS A 289 -5.24 14.47 -4.68
N LEU A 290 -6.47 14.75 -4.30
CA LEU A 290 -7.19 14.02 -3.26
C LEU A 290 -8.66 13.76 -3.68
N ILE A 291 -9.28 12.75 -3.06
CA ILE A 291 -10.72 12.51 -3.10
C ILE A 291 -11.27 12.81 -1.71
N TYR A 292 -12.24 13.71 -1.64
CA TYR A 292 -12.84 14.11 -0.37
C TYR A 292 -14.19 13.44 -0.09
N ASP A 293 -14.77 12.74 -1.08
CA ASP A 293 -16.07 12.08 -0.97
C ASP A 293 -16.24 11.00 -2.04
N GLU A 294 -17.10 10.00 -1.80
CA GLU A 294 -17.40 8.89 -2.71
C GLU A 294 -16.20 7.97 -3.03
N GLY A 295 -15.14 8.01 -2.21
CA GLY A 295 -13.97 7.14 -2.35
C GLY A 295 -14.19 5.69 -1.88
N PRO A 296 -13.21 4.82 -2.04
CA PRO A 296 -11.84 5.07 -2.53
C PRO A 296 -11.71 5.01 -4.06
N LEU A 297 -12.80 4.71 -4.78
CA LEU A 297 -12.82 4.63 -6.24
C LEU A 297 -13.10 6.01 -6.83
N ASP A 298 -12.37 6.36 -7.88
CA ASP A 298 -12.46 7.65 -8.56
C ASP A 298 -13.63 7.68 -9.58
N LYS A 299 -14.82 7.28 -9.14
CA LYS A 299 -16.01 7.20 -10.00
C LYS A 299 -16.58 8.56 -10.37
N ASN A 300 -16.40 9.54 -9.50
CA ASN A 300 -16.92 10.90 -9.67
C ASN A 300 -15.78 11.92 -9.70
N PRO A 301 -15.34 12.40 -10.89
CA PRO A 301 -14.26 13.39 -11.00
C PRO A 301 -14.52 14.70 -10.25
N ARG A 302 -15.79 15.05 -9.98
CA ARG A 302 -16.15 16.25 -9.20
C ARG A 302 -15.77 16.14 -7.72
N ARG A 303 -15.49 14.94 -7.23
CA ARG A 303 -15.04 14.68 -5.85
C ARG A 303 -13.51 14.67 -5.72
N ARG A 304 -12.80 14.89 -6.81
CA ARG A 304 -11.36 15.16 -6.82
C ARG A 304 -11.08 16.64 -6.74
N ILE A 305 -9.99 16.98 -6.06
CA ILE A 305 -9.40 18.31 -6.15
C ILE A 305 -7.89 18.21 -6.28
N LEU A 306 -7.29 19.19 -6.91
CA LEU A 306 -5.85 19.40 -6.91
C LEU A 306 -5.45 19.92 -5.51
N HIS A 307 -4.45 19.29 -4.91
CA HIS A 307 -3.96 19.64 -3.57
C HIS A 307 -2.48 20.07 -3.59
N GLY A 308 -1.69 19.50 -4.50
CA GLY A 308 -0.33 19.94 -4.80
C GLY A 308 0.66 19.73 -3.67
N GLY A 309 0.59 18.61 -2.95
CA GLY A 309 1.49 18.30 -1.85
C GLY A 309 2.16 16.94 -1.98
N VAL A 310 3.41 16.81 -1.51
CA VAL A 310 4.11 15.56 -1.25
C VAL A 310 4.43 15.50 0.24
N TYR A 311 4.14 14.38 0.88
CA TYR A 311 4.33 14.21 2.31
C TYR A 311 5.27 13.05 2.60
N VAL A 312 6.12 13.21 3.63
CA VAL A 312 7.09 12.22 4.08
C VAL A 312 6.99 12.05 5.60
N SER A 313 7.03 10.81 6.07
CA SER A 313 7.06 10.45 7.50
C SER A 313 7.66 9.07 7.71
N THR A 314 8.00 8.74 8.94
CA THR A 314 8.22 7.35 9.42
C THR A 314 7.09 6.88 10.34
N ASP A 315 6.03 7.68 10.47
CA ASP A 315 4.88 7.43 11.34
C ASP A 315 3.59 7.48 10.49
N ALA A 316 3.05 6.30 10.18
CA ALA A 316 1.85 6.18 9.36
C ALA A 316 0.60 6.73 10.08
N VAL A 317 0.57 6.64 11.42
CA VAL A 317 -0.56 7.17 12.22
C VAL A 317 -0.58 8.69 12.15
N ALA A 318 0.57 9.32 12.38
CA ALA A 318 0.69 10.78 12.27
C ALA A 318 0.36 11.26 10.85
N MET A 319 0.82 10.54 9.82
CA MET A 319 0.56 10.88 8.43
C MET A 319 -0.93 10.76 8.07
N ASP A 320 -1.58 9.67 8.48
CA ASP A 320 -3.00 9.46 8.21
C ASP A 320 -3.89 10.45 9.00
N THR A 321 -3.46 10.85 10.21
CA THR A 321 -4.11 11.95 10.97
C THR A 321 -4.06 13.27 10.20
N VAL A 322 -2.91 13.61 9.63
CA VAL A 322 -2.75 14.81 8.78
C VAL A 322 -3.62 14.70 7.52
N GLY A 323 -3.60 13.53 6.85
CA GLY A 323 -4.38 13.31 5.64
C GLY A 323 -5.90 13.36 5.89
N GLY A 324 -6.38 12.78 6.98
CA GLY A 324 -7.78 12.85 7.40
C GLY A 324 -8.21 14.29 7.66
N LYS A 325 -7.39 15.06 8.39
CA LYS A 325 -7.66 16.48 8.62
C LYS A 325 -7.72 17.28 7.32
N VAL A 326 -6.88 17.01 6.35
CA VAL A 326 -6.92 17.67 5.02
C VAL A 326 -8.26 17.42 4.34
N ILE A 327 -8.79 16.19 4.38
CA ILE A 327 -10.11 15.88 3.84
C ILE A 327 -11.20 16.60 4.64
N ASP A 328 -11.15 16.59 5.97
CA ASP A 328 -12.15 17.25 6.81
C ASP A 328 -12.19 18.76 6.58
N ASP A 329 -11.04 19.40 6.38
CA ASP A 329 -10.99 20.83 6.03
C ASP A 329 -11.69 21.08 4.68
N VAL A 330 -11.44 20.26 3.65
CA VAL A 330 -12.13 20.36 2.36
C VAL A 330 -13.64 20.11 2.48
N ARG A 331 -14.04 19.09 3.26
CA ARG A 331 -15.46 18.75 3.48
C ARG A 331 -16.18 19.89 4.21
N ARG A 332 -15.56 20.47 5.23
CA ARG A 332 -16.09 21.63 5.96
C ARG A 332 -16.31 22.82 5.02
N ASP A 333 -15.33 23.14 4.16
CA ASP A 333 -15.43 24.26 3.21
C ASP A 333 -16.55 24.05 2.17
N LYS A 334 -16.97 22.79 1.98
CA LYS A 334 -18.10 22.38 1.13
C LYS A 334 -19.42 22.17 1.91
N GLY A 335 -19.47 22.48 3.20
CA GLY A 335 -20.65 22.29 4.04
C GLY A 335 -20.98 20.82 4.33
N MET A 336 -20.02 19.92 4.21
CA MET A 336 -20.19 18.50 4.45
C MET A 336 -19.78 18.11 5.88
N LYS A 337 -20.32 17.00 6.38
CA LYS A 337 -19.90 16.43 7.67
C LYS A 337 -18.45 15.93 7.58
N SER A 338 -17.76 15.89 8.73
CA SER A 338 -16.42 15.27 8.82
C SER A 338 -16.46 13.78 8.49
N LEU A 339 -15.29 13.19 8.32
CA LEU A 339 -15.13 11.74 8.06
C LEU A 339 -15.48 10.87 9.28
N ALA A 340 -15.32 11.41 10.48
CA ALA A 340 -15.55 10.71 11.76
C ALA A 340 -16.98 10.94 12.25
#